data_a15662d21a24a6c409e5d4f22cd09047
#
_entry.id   a15662d21a24a6c409e5d4f22cd09047
#
_cell.length_a   1.000
_cell.length_b   1.000
_cell.length_c   1.000
_cell.angle_alpha   90.00
_cell.angle_beta   90.00
_cell.angle_gamma   90.00
#
_symmetry.space_group_name_H-M   'P 1'
#
loop_
_entity.id
_entity.type
_entity.pdbx_description
1 polymer ?
#
loop_
_entity_poly.entity_id
_entity_poly.type
_entity_poly.pdbx_seq_one_letter_code
_entity_poly.pdbx_strand_id
1 'polypeptide(L)'
;GEKNLYGLTTDGLTHNLTQAEMRKVIQNERRIELAFEEHRYWDIRRWRLAEQVYAQPIQGMYITKSQTSTTYVPQAVLNVQWDNKRYFYPIPYSEVIKNKNMVQNPNW
;
A
#
# COMPACT_ATOMS: atom_id res chain seq x y z
N GLY A 1 19.27 -17.44 12.94
CA GLY A 1 17.88 -17.76 12.68
C GLY A 1 17.46 -17.24 11.31
N GLU A 2 16.63 -17.97 10.60
CA GLU A 2 16.08 -17.54 9.32
C GLU A 2 15.21 -16.30 9.53
N LYS A 3 15.42 -15.28 8.72
CA LYS A 3 14.58 -14.09 8.72
C LYS A 3 13.36 -14.34 7.84
N ASN A 4 12.17 -14.05 8.36
CA ASN A 4 10.96 -14.05 7.56
C ASN A 4 10.94 -12.87 6.57
N LEU A 5 9.87 -12.76 5.76
CA LEU A 5 9.65 -11.69 4.77
C LEU A 5 9.78 -10.25 5.33
N TYR A 6 9.74 -10.08 6.64
CA TYR A 6 9.85 -8.79 7.33
C TYR A 6 11.27 -8.50 7.85
N GLY A 7 12.22 -9.41 7.60
CA GLY A 7 13.56 -9.32 8.17
C GLY A 7 13.63 -9.65 9.67
N LEU A 8 12.53 -10.16 10.23
CA LEU A 8 12.42 -10.59 11.62
C LEU A 8 12.80 -12.07 11.73
N THR A 9 13.43 -12.46 12.81
CA THR A 9 13.62 -13.89 13.12
C THR A 9 12.28 -14.51 13.50
N THR A 10 12.10 -15.81 13.25
CA THR A 10 10.88 -16.56 13.63
C THR A 10 10.57 -16.42 15.12
N ASP A 11 11.59 -16.25 15.96
CA ASP A 11 11.44 -15.99 17.39
C ASP A 11 11.03 -14.55 17.70
N GLY A 12 11.25 -13.61 16.77
CA GLY A 12 10.96 -12.19 16.93
C GLY A 12 9.47 -11.83 16.74
N LEU A 13 8.66 -12.73 16.20
CA LEU A 13 7.19 -12.51 16.09
C LEU A 13 6.49 -12.62 17.45
N THR A 14 7.13 -13.23 18.43
CA THR A 14 6.52 -13.50 19.73
C THR A 14 7.03 -12.62 20.87
N HIS A 15 8.22 -12.01 20.73
CA HIS A 15 8.86 -11.28 21.82
C HIS A 15 9.62 -10.04 21.35
N ASN A 16 9.38 -8.91 22.01
CA ASN A 16 10.16 -7.67 21.97
C ASN A 16 10.18 -6.87 20.67
N LEU A 17 9.11 -6.91 19.89
CA LEU A 17 8.93 -5.94 18.80
C LEU A 17 8.69 -4.53 19.36
N THR A 18 9.37 -3.57 18.83
CA THR A 18 9.01 -2.15 19.06
C THR A 18 7.63 -1.86 18.47
N GLN A 19 6.98 -0.81 18.95
CA GLN A 19 5.69 -0.36 18.40
C GLN A 19 5.76 -0.14 16.88
N ALA A 20 6.88 0.40 16.38
CA ALA A 20 7.05 0.67 14.96
C ALA A 20 7.17 -0.63 14.12
N GLU A 21 7.87 -1.62 14.63
CA GLU A 21 7.99 -2.95 13.98
C GLU A 21 6.67 -3.69 14.02
N MET A 22 5.99 -3.73 15.15
CA MET A 22 4.67 -4.33 15.28
C MET A 22 3.66 -3.70 14.31
N ARG A 23 3.70 -2.37 14.14
CA ARG A 23 2.84 -1.67 13.18
C ARG A 23 3.10 -2.16 11.75
N LYS A 24 4.35 -2.35 11.34
CA LYS A 24 4.69 -2.88 10.02
C LYS A 24 4.19 -4.30 9.81
N VAL A 25 4.31 -5.15 10.84
CA VAL A 25 3.80 -6.53 10.82
C VAL A 25 2.28 -6.51 10.62
N ILE A 26 1.55 -5.77 11.44
CA ILE A 26 0.09 -5.66 11.34
C ILE A 26 -0.35 -5.13 9.97
N GLN A 27 0.32 -4.11 9.46
CA GLN A 27 0.01 -3.55 8.15
C GLN A 27 0.24 -4.54 7.02
N ASN A 28 1.25 -5.39 7.12
CA ASN A 28 1.52 -6.40 6.11
C ASN A 28 0.59 -7.61 6.24
N GLU A 29 0.32 -8.10 7.45
CA GLU A 29 -0.69 -9.15 7.68
C GLU A 29 -2.03 -8.71 7.10
N ARG A 30 -2.48 -7.52 7.44
CA ARG A 30 -3.71 -6.98 6.87
C ARG A 30 -3.70 -6.92 5.34
N ARG A 31 -2.56 -6.60 4.72
CA ARG A 31 -2.41 -6.59 3.27
C ARG A 31 -2.56 -7.99 2.65
N ILE A 32 -2.07 -9.02 3.34
CA ILE A 32 -2.10 -10.40 2.86
C ILE A 32 -3.49 -11.00 3.07
N GLU A 33 -4.01 -10.90 4.29
CA GLU A 33 -5.29 -11.49 4.67
C GLU A 33 -6.47 -10.90 3.89
N LEU A 34 -6.45 -9.60 3.64
CA LEU A 34 -7.52 -8.89 2.93
C LEU A 34 -7.15 -8.61 1.45
N ALA A 35 -6.31 -9.46 0.87
CA ALA A 35 -5.99 -9.37 -0.54
C ALA A 35 -7.26 -9.59 -1.39
N PHE A 36 -7.44 -8.77 -2.43
CA PHE A 36 -8.61 -8.76 -3.33
C PHE A 36 -9.95 -8.34 -2.68
N GLU A 37 -9.95 -7.83 -1.46
CA GLU A 37 -11.13 -7.32 -0.76
C GLU A 37 -11.23 -5.78 -0.79
N GLU A 38 -10.50 -5.12 -1.67
CA GLU A 38 -10.45 -3.66 -1.89
C GLU A 38 -9.98 -2.83 -0.68
N HIS A 39 -9.61 -3.47 0.44
CA HIS A 39 -9.17 -2.79 1.66
C HIS A 39 -7.85 -2.04 1.49
N ARG A 40 -6.93 -2.53 0.65
CA ARG A 40 -5.60 -1.95 0.48
C ARG A 40 -5.63 -0.49 0.07
N TYR A 41 -6.55 -0.12 -0.81
CA TYR A 41 -6.74 1.25 -1.28
C TYR A 41 -7.02 2.23 -0.13
N TRP A 42 -7.89 1.83 0.80
CA TRP A 42 -8.26 2.64 1.95
C TRP A 42 -7.18 2.62 3.03
N ASP A 43 -6.57 1.48 3.27
CA ASP A 43 -5.53 1.30 4.28
C ASP A 43 -4.31 2.19 4.03
N ILE A 44 -3.78 2.23 2.79
CA ILE A 44 -2.63 3.07 2.46
C ILE A 44 -2.94 4.57 2.61
N ARG A 45 -4.19 4.97 2.38
CA ARG A 45 -4.65 6.35 2.60
C ARG A 45 -4.79 6.65 4.08
N ARG A 46 -5.49 5.83 4.81
CA ARG A 46 -5.71 5.98 6.25
C ARG A 46 -4.40 6.03 7.03
N TRP A 47 -3.43 5.24 6.64
CA TRP A 47 -2.11 5.22 7.27
C TRP A 47 -1.13 6.25 6.70
N ARG A 48 -1.55 7.03 5.71
CA ARG A 48 -0.71 8.00 5.00
C ARG A 48 0.55 7.38 4.39
N LEU A 49 0.45 6.21 3.83
CA LEU A 49 1.54 5.46 3.22
C LEU A 49 1.53 5.53 1.69
N ALA A 50 0.55 6.18 1.07
CA ALA A 50 0.39 6.15 -0.38
C ALA A 50 1.60 6.74 -1.12
N GLU A 51 2.17 7.82 -0.63
CA GLU A 51 3.38 8.41 -1.20
C GLU A 51 4.56 7.42 -1.20
N GLN A 52 4.79 6.73 -0.08
CA GLN A 52 5.86 5.73 0.04
C GLN A 52 5.59 4.48 -0.82
N VAL A 53 4.34 4.01 -0.83
CA VAL A 53 3.95 2.81 -1.57
C VAL A 53 4.03 3.03 -3.08
N TYR A 54 3.63 4.20 -3.56
CA TYR A 54 3.63 4.53 -5.00
C TYR A 54 4.92 5.18 -5.48
N ALA A 55 5.88 5.45 -4.60
CA ALA A 55 7.22 5.89 -5.00
C ALA A 55 7.98 4.81 -5.79
N GLN A 56 7.59 3.56 -5.65
CA GLN A 56 8.16 2.44 -6.40
C GLN A 56 7.13 1.88 -7.39
N PRO A 57 7.58 1.38 -8.55
CA PRO A 57 6.71 0.71 -9.49
C PRO A 57 6.01 -0.49 -8.86
N ILE A 58 4.77 -0.72 -9.23
CA ILE A 58 4.08 -1.98 -8.90
C ILE A 58 4.78 -3.09 -9.66
N GLN A 59 5.24 -4.09 -8.92
CA GLN A 59 5.93 -5.25 -9.48
C GLN A 59 4.92 -6.35 -9.83
N GLY A 60 5.12 -6.95 -10.98
CA GLY A 60 4.51 -8.21 -11.38
C GLY A 60 5.56 -9.30 -11.44
N MET A 61 5.14 -10.53 -11.71
CA MET A 61 6.01 -11.67 -11.88
C MET A 61 5.96 -12.14 -13.34
N TYR A 62 7.08 -12.02 -14.03
CA TYR A 62 7.23 -12.64 -15.36
C TYR A 62 7.64 -14.09 -15.19
N ILE A 63 6.79 -15.00 -15.65
CA ILE A 63 6.98 -16.44 -15.50
C ILE A 63 7.28 -17.05 -16.88
N THR A 64 8.46 -17.62 -17.03
CA THR A 64 8.83 -18.37 -18.23
C THR A 64 8.89 -19.85 -17.88
N LYS A 65 8.10 -20.65 -18.59
CA LYS A 65 8.05 -22.09 -18.42
C LYS A 65 8.66 -22.78 -19.64
N SER A 66 9.65 -23.62 -19.41
CA SER A 66 10.19 -24.57 -20.38
C SER A 66 9.78 -26.00 -20.04
N GLN A 67 10.18 -26.98 -20.83
CA GLN A 67 9.91 -28.40 -20.54
C GLN A 67 10.60 -28.89 -19.25
N THR A 68 11.71 -28.28 -18.89
CA THR A 68 12.56 -28.73 -17.77
C THR A 68 12.67 -27.75 -16.62
N SER A 69 12.25 -26.49 -16.80
CA SER A 69 12.42 -25.45 -15.77
C SER A 69 11.34 -24.39 -15.85
N THR A 70 11.08 -23.76 -14.72
CA THR A 70 10.26 -22.55 -14.62
C THR A 70 11.08 -21.45 -13.96
N THR A 71 11.16 -20.29 -14.60
CA THR A 71 11.86 -19.12 -14.07
C THR A 71 10.87 -18.03 -13.71
N TYR A 72 11.17 -17.30 -12.62
CA TYR A 72 10.34 -16.24 -12.09
C TYR A 72 11.19 -14.96 -12.01
N VAL A 73 10.79 -13.93 -12.74
CA VAL A 73 11.54 -12.67 -12.78
C VAL A 73 10.60 -11.52 -12.39
N PRO A 74 10.87 -10.82 -11.29
CA PRO A 74 10.13 -9.62 -10.95
C PRO A 74 10.30 -8.55 -12.04
N GLN A 75 9.19 -7.95 -12.47
CA GLN A 75 9.18 -6.91 -13.49
C GLN A 75 8.26 -5.76 -13.09
N ALA A 76 8.70 -4.53 -13.32
CA ALA A 76 7.86 -3.36 -13.12
C ALA A 76 6.70 -3.38 -14.15
N VAL A 77 5.47 -3.35 -13.65
CA VAL A 77 4.24 -3.42 -14.47
C VAL A 77 3.59 -2.06 -14.60
N LEU A 78 3.57 -1.29 -13.52
CA LEU A 78 2.83 -0.03 -13.48
C LEU A 78 3.53 0.99 -12.57
N ASN A 79 3.68 2.22 -13.09
CA ASN A 79 4.06 3.39 -12.31
C ASN A 79 2.81 4.18 -11.94
N VAL A 80 2.51 4.29 -10.67
CA VAL A 80 1.39 5.09 -10.18
C VAL A 80 1.86 6.49 -9.86
N GLN A 81 1.28 7.49 -10.53
CA GLN A 81 1.52 8.89 -10.17
C GLN A 81 0.63 9.24 -8.97
N TRP A 82 1.27 9.51 -7.83
CA TRP A 82 0.59 9.92 -6.63
C TRP A 82 0.64 11.43 -6.44
N ASP A 83 -0.49 12.00 -6.03
CA ASP A 83 -0.61 13.39 -5.60
C ASP A 83 -1.28 13.41 -4.23
N ASN A 84 -0.73 14.18 -3.29
CA ASN A 84 -1.18 14.22 -1.90
C ASN A 84 -2.61 14.74 -1.73
N LYS A 85 -3.15 15.50 -2.69
CA LYS A 85 -4.57 15.86 -2.70
C LYS A 85 -5.49 14.64 -2.69
N ARG A 86 -5.04 13.51 -3.24
CA ARG A 86 -5.81 12.26 -3.31
C ARG A 86 -6.01 11.55 -1.96
N TYR A 87 -5.44 12.05 -0.87
CA TYR A 87 -5.81 11.59 0.46
C TYR A 87 -7.25 11.96 0.82
N PHE A 88 -7.76 13.02 0.24
CA PHE A 88 -9.13 13.47 0.40
C PHE A 88 -9.84 13.48 -0.96
N TYR A 89 -11.12 13.13 -0.98
CA TYR A 89 -11.93 13.31 -2.18
C TYR A 89 -12.34 14.77 -2.32
N PRO A 90 -12.47 15.29 -3.56
CA PRO A 90 -13.02 16.61 -3.75
C PRO A 90 -14.48 16.63 -3.31
N ILE A 91 -14.91 17.72 -2.71
CA ILE A 91 -16.33 18.00 -2.52
C ILE A 91 -16.91 18.33 -3.90
N PRO A 92 -18.07 17.75 -4.30
CA PRO A 92 -18.69 18.09 -5.57
C PRO A 92 -18.85 19.59 -5.74
N TYR A 93 -18.43 20.12 -6.88
CA TYR A 93 -18.43 21.55 -7.15
C TYR A 93 -19.83 22.16 -6.97
N SER A 94 -20.89 21.44 -7.35
CA SER A 94 -22.29 21.83 -7.13
C SER A 94 -22.62 22.11 -5.67
N GLU A 95 -21.99 21.41 -4.72
CA GLU A 95 -22.21 21.62 -3.29
C GLU A 95 -21.42 22.82 -2.76
N VAL A 96 -20.20 23.00 -3.27
CA VAL A 96 -19.35 24.15 -2.91
C VAL A 96 -20.01 25.47 -3.30
N ILE A 97 -20.66 25.53 -4.49
CA ILE A 97 -21.35 26.76 -4.93
C ILE A 97 -22.63 27.05 -4.14
N LYS A 98 -23.36 26.04 -3.71
CA LYS A 98 -24.61 26.22 -2.95
C LYS A 98 -24.38 26.76 -1.54
N ASN A 99 -23.24 26.43 -0.94
CA ASN A 99 -22.95 26.82 0.44
C ASN A 99 -21.71 27.71 0.51
N LYS A 100 -21.93 29.02 0.71
CA LYS A 100 -20.86 30.02 0.78
C LYS A 100 -19.84 29.79 1.89
N ASN A 101 -20.19 28.98 2.90
CA ASN A 101 -19.31 28.65 4.02
C ASN A 101 -18.54 27.33 3.78
N MET A 102 -18.77 26.66 2.64
CA MET A 102 -18.09 25.42 2.31
C MET A 102 -16.78 25.73 1.59
N VAL A 103 -15.69 25.19 2.14
CA VAL A 103 -14.36 25.30 1.55
C VAL A 103 -13.99 23.95 0.96
N GLN A 104 -13.47 23.95 -0.27
CA GLN A 104 -12.99 22.74 -0.93
C GLN A 104 -11.82 22.11 -0.16
N ASN A 105 -11.67 20.80 -0.28
CA ASN A 105 -10.51 20.09 0.27
C ASN A 105 -9.20 20.62 -0.35
N PRO A 106 -8.08 20.60 0.41
CA PRO A 106 -6.83 21.18 -0.04
C PRO A 106 -6.37 20.64 -1.41
N ASN A 107 -5.91 21.55 -2.26
CA ASN A 107 -5.35 21.29 -3.60
C ASN A 107 -6.33 20.73 -4.64
N TRP A 108 -7.64 20.86 -4.40
CA TRP A 108 -8.69 20.58 -5.39
C TRP A 108 -9.30 21.86 -5.94
#